data_a066402ebf805ddf11c50430fd3dd653
#
_entry.id   a066402ebf805ddf11c50430fd3dd653
#
_cell.length_a   1.000
_cell.length_b   1.000
_cell.length_c   1.000
_cell.angle_alpha   90.00
_cell.angle_beta   90.00
_cell.angle_gamma   90.00
#
_symmetry.space_group_name_H-M   'P 1'
#
loop_
_entity.id
_entity.type
_entity.pdbx_description
1 polymer ?
#
loop_
_entity_poly.entity_id
_entity_poly.type
_entity_poly.pdbx_seq_one_letter_code
_entity_poly.pdbx_strand_id
1 'polypeptide(L)'
;MNNIFFVQLFIVTIAYLLCYYIATSGKHFKLLLFTTLFSFSFLFFVFGGYFLSIKSPVDINFTLLGLSEGYFFLFFLLFSFLYKYGVWGAICHSLCMSVVVLIDLVPPLNPLILYYAKFYYILPRTHSPLCNLWVLYFLPALVFCRAHKSHKITSISIIAIGVFFFSSGVNKQNPIKVAVIQVGLYLDLKGSIDNFYKDLSQFLILHPDVDIVAFSENNVFSFKSEYNKDLAIKLLNTLLYNKFNERHHLLLSLNGYNDINNVVTLYKHGNSEIVNQKKILIPFIERKGLLNKKTELNSEYFWIDKNIENTDLKINEHIVNSAICFDSLFPSLWTSQHKLTIVQSNYNVLNHGDGFNRLLIIGAVLSKFSVGLFSDALINIQNTGGTVAMNRTWDIDDSLFLESKRNPFLIVSL
;
A
#
# COMPACT_ATOMS: atom_id res chain seq x y z
N MET A 1 11.51 12.45 3.32
CA MET A 1 10.39 13.38 3.00
C MET A 1 10.77 14.81 3.29
N ASN A 2 10.50 15.73 2.36
CA ASN A 2 10.87 17.13 2.52
C ASN A 2 9.83 17.92 3.33
N ASN A 3 10.22 19.10 3.84
CA ASN A 3 9.33 19.95 4.65
C ASN A 3 8.06 20.39 3.90
N ILE A 4 8.13 20.52 2.57
CA ILE A 4 6.99 20.91 1.73
C ILE A 4 5.88 19.86 1.81
N PHE A 5 6.22 18.57 1.81
CA PHE A 5 5.25 17.48 1.97
C PHE A 5 4.44 17.63 3.26
N PHE A 6 5.12 17.89 4.39
CA PHE A 6 4.43 18.03 5.68
C PHE A 6 3.62 19.30 5.79
N VAL A 7 4.03 20.41 5.14
CA VAL A 7 3.20 21.63 5.06
C VAL A 7 1.92 21.36 4.28
N GLN A 8 2.01 20.68 3.14
CA GLN A 8 0.83 20.33 2.35
C GLN A 8 -0.07 19.32 3.09
N LEU A 9 0.50 18.32 3.75
CA LEU A 9 -0.23 17.38 4.59
C LEU A 9 -0.96 18.11 5.73
N PHE A 10 -0.34 19.11 6.35
CA PHE A 10 -0.94 19.92 7.41
C PHE A 10 -2.15 20.71 6.89
N ILE A 11 -2.05 21.31 5.69
CA ILE A 11 -3.17 22.03 5.05
C ILE A 11 -4.35 21.07 4.81
N VAL A 12 -4.07 19.88 4.23
CA VAL A 12 -5.09 18.85 4.00
C VAL A 12 -5.72 18.38 5.31
N THR A 13 -4.92 18.26 6.37
CA THR A 13 -5.42 17.88 7.70
C THR A 13 -6.32 18.95 8.30
N ILE A 14 -5.98 20.23 8.16
CA ILE A 14 -6.87 21.32 8.58
C ILE A 14 -8.20 21.24 7.83
N ALA A 15 -8.17 21.03 6.51
CA ALA A 15 -9.39 20.88 5.72
C ALA A 15 -10.22 19.68 6.18
N TYR A 16 -9.59 18.56 6.50
CA TYR A 16 -10.24 17.39 7.09
C TYR A 16 -10.93 17.70 8.42
N LEU A 17 -10.24 18.39 9.33
CA LEU A 17 -10.80 18.79 10.62
C LEU A 17 -11.92 19.84 10.49
N LEU A 18 -11.83 20.74 9.50
CA LEU A 18 -12.90 21.68 9.18
C LEU A 18 -14.19 20.97 8.73
N CYS A 19 -14.09 19.87 8.00
CA CYS A 19 -15.26 19.07 7.64
C CYS A 19 -15.97 18.51 8.89
N TYR A 20 -15.24 18.05 9.91
CA TYR A 20 -15.83 17.67 11.19
C TYR A 20 -16.57 18.85 11.85
N TYR A 21 -15.96 20.03 11.89
CA TYR A 21 -16.58 21.21 12.45
C TYR A 21 -17.87 21.60 11.70
N ILE A 22 -17.82 21.61 10.36
CA ILE A 22 -19.00 21.93 9.53
C ILE A 22 -20.10 20.87 9.71
N ALA A 23 -19.75 19.60 9.87
CA ALA A 23 -20.71 18.53 10.12
C ALA A 23 -21.54 18.76 11.40
N THR A 24 -20.95 19.40 12.43
CA THR A 24 -21.68 19.76 13.67
C THR A 24 -22.66 20.91 13.50
N SER A 25 -22.57 21.69 12.42
CA SER A 25 -23.46 22.84 12.17
C SER A 25 -24.86 22.43 11.66
N GLY A 26 -25.06 21.18 11.28
CA GLY A 26 -26.32 20.67 10.71
C GLY A 26 -26.68 21.23 9.32
N LYS A 27 -25.76 21.95 8.67
CA LYS A 27 -25.96 22.56 7.34
C LYS A 27 -25.43 21.66 6.24
N HIS A 28 -26.21 20.66 5.80
CA HIS A 28 -25.77 19.62 4.85
C HIS A 28 -25.27 20.18 3.52
N PHE A 29 -25.85 21.28 3.00
CA PHE A 29 -25.33 21.92 1.77
C PHE A 29 -23.91 22.47 1.95
N LYS A 30 -23.64 23.10 3.11
CA LYS A 30 -22.27 23.54 3.41
C LYS A 30 -21.32 22.35 3.57
N LEU A 31 -21.80 21.27 4.20
CA LEU A 31 -21.01 20.05 4.34
C LEU A 31 -20.64 19.49 2.98
N LEU A 32 -21.58 19.37 2.04
CA LEU A 32 -21.31 18.91 0.67
C LEU A 32 -20.22 19.78 0.01
N LEU A 33 -20.34 21.11 0.07
CA LEU A 33 -19.36 22.01 -0.53
C LEU A 33 -17.94 21.80 0.08
N PHE A 34 -17.86 21.69 1.41
CA PHE A 34 -16.57 21.53 2.08
C PHE A 34 -15.96 20.16 1.86
N THR A 35 -16.75 19.09 1.78
CA THR A 35 -16.27 17.76 1.44
C THR A 35 -15.78 17.69 0.00
N THR A 36 -16.44 18.37 -0.96
CA THR A 36 -15.96 18.48 -2.34
C THR A 36 -14.60 19.19 -2.40
N LEU A 37 -14.46 20.32 -1.70
CA LEU A 37 -13.18 21.05 -1.63
C LEU A 37 -12.09 20.21 -0.97
N PHE A 38 -12.44 19.48 0.08
CA PHE A 38 -11.51 18.59 0.76
C PHE A 38 -11.10 17.42 -0.15
N SER A 39 -12.04 16.73 -0.81
CA SER A 39 -11.78 15.63 -1.73
C SER A 39 -10.85 16.06 -2.86
N PHE A 40 -11.14 17.23 -3.46
CA PHE A 40 -10.29 17.82 -4.48
C PHE A 40 -8.87 18.10 -3.95
N SER A 41 -8.76 18.74 -2.79
CA SER A 41 -7.47 19.07 -2.17
C SER A 41 -6.68 17.80 -1.80
N PHE A 42 -7.36 16.78 -1.32
CA PHE A 42 -6.75 15.49 -0.98
C PHE A 42 -6.24 14.75 -2.21
N LEU A 43 -7.05 14.67 -3.27
CA LEU A 43 -6.62 14.04 -4.53
C LEU A 43 -5.49 14.84 -5.18
N PHE A 44 -5.55 16.16 -5.15
CA PHE A 44 -4.44 16.99 -5.64
C PHE A 44 -3.16 16.79 -4.80
N PHE A 45 -3.28 16.63 -3.49
CA PHE A 45 -2.16 16.31 -2.63
C PHE A 45 -1.57 14.94 -2.97
N VAL A 46 -2.40 13.91 -3.23
CA VAL A 46 -1.95 12.55 -3.54
C VAL A 46 -1.36 12.44 -4.93
N PHE A 47 -2.07 12.94 -5.95
CA PHE A 47 -1.74 12.74 -7.37
C PHE A 47 -1.03 13.95 -8.01
N GLY A 48 -0.94 15.10 -7.31
CA GLY A 48 -0.32 16.32 -7.83
C GLY A 48 -1.01 16.86 -9.08
N GLY A 49 -0.21 17.47 -9.96
CA GLY A 49 -0.71 18.05 -11.19
C GLY A 49 -1.30 17.05 -12.20
N TYR A 50 -1.00 15.75 -12.05
CA TYR A 50 -1.60 14.72 -12.89
C TYR A 50 -3.13 14.71 -12.81
N PHE A 51 -3.70 14.91 -11.62
CA PHE A 51 -5.14 14.98 -11.44
C PHE A 51 -5.82 16.07 -12.27
N LEU A 52 -5.08 17.12 -12.64
CA LEU A 52 -5.54 18.22 -13.47
C LEU A 52 -5.02 18.15 -14.92
N SER A 53 -4.20 17.14 -15.26
CA SER A 53 -3.58 17.09 -16.59
C SER A 53 -4.58 16.61 -17.65
N ILE A 54 -4.52 17.25 -18.82
CA ILE A 54 -5.32 16.89 -20.01
C ILE A 54 -4.96 15.46 -20.52
N LYS A 55 -3.82 14.92 -20.12
CA LYS A 55 -3.35 13.57 -20.51
C LYS A 55 -3.96 12.45 -19.65
N SER A 56 -4.61 12.80 -18.54
CA SER A 56 -5.33 11.82 -17.72
C SER A 56 -6.60 11.41 -18.47
N PRO A 57 -6.94 10.13 -18.50
CA PRO A 57 -8.26 9.71 -18.95
C PRO A 57 -9.31 10.42 -18.10
N VAL A 58 -10.07 11.31 -18.72
CA VAL A 58 -11.08 12.16 -18.06
C VAL A 58 -11.99 11.31 -17.17
N ASP A 59 -12.35 10.12 -17.64
CA ASP A 59 -13.22 9.18 -16.93
C ASP A 59 -12.64 8.69 -15.60
N ILE A 60 -11.31 8.45 -15.51
CA ILE A 60 -10.66 7.99 -14.27
C ILE A 60 -10.67 9.12 -13.24
N ASN A 61 -10.40 10.35 -13.65
CA ASN A 61 -10.39 11.49 -12.72
C ASN A 61 -11.75 11.80 -12.14
N PHE A 62 -12.78 11.82 -12.98
CA PHE A 62 -14.17 12.02 -12.51
C PHE A 62 -14.62 10.87 -11.63
N THR A 63 -14.26 9.63 -11.94
CA THR A 63 -14.57 8.46 -11.11
C THR A 63 -13.87 8.55 -9.76
N LEU A 64 -12.57 8.86 -9.72
CA LEU A 64 -11.83 9.04 -8.48
C LEU A 64 -12.38 10.19 -7.63
N LEU A 65 -12.71 11.32 -8.26
CA LEU A 65 -13.32 12.45 -7.55
C LEU A 65 -14.70 12.08 -7.00
N GLY A 66 -15.56 11.46 -7.80
CA GLY A 66 -16.88 11.06 -7.38
C GLY A 66 -16.87 10.01 -6.27
N LEU A 67 -15.98 9.01 -6.34
CA LEU A 67 -15.82 8.01 -5.28
C LEU A 67 -15.26 8.64 -4.00
N SER A 68 -14.27 9.51 -4.12
CA SER A 68 -13.67 10.23 -2.98
C SER A 68 -14.69 11.15 -2.33
N GLU A 69 -15.43 11.94 -3.11
CA GLU A 69 -16.49 12.82 -2.62
C GLU A 69 -17.61 12.03 -1.95
N GLY A 70 -18.10 10.97 -2.61
CA GLY A 70 -19.12 10.10 -2.04
C GLY A 70 -18.68 9.50 -0.71
N TYR A 71 -17.44 9.02 -0.62
CA TYR A 71 -16.87 8.50 0.61
C TYR A 71 -16.82 9.56 1.71
N PHE A 72 -16.19 10.72 1.46
CA PHE A 72 -16.03 11.74 2.48
C PHE A 72 -17.35 12.42 2.86
N PHE A 73 -18.24 12.64 1.89
CA PHE A 73 -19.55 13.18 2.19
C PHE A 73 -20.35 12.25 3.11
N LEU A 74 -20.43 10.96 2.80
CA LEU A 74 -21.10 9.97 3.65
C LEU A 74 -20.43 9.84 5.03
N PHE A 75 -19.10 9.87 5.05
CA PHE A 75 -18.30 9.87 6.28
C PHE A 75 -18.71 11.01 7.22
N PHE A 76 -18.69 12.25 6.74
CA PHE A 76 -19.01 13.41 7.57
C PHE A 76 -20.52 13.58 7.80
N LEU A 77 -21.35 13.13 6.86
CA LEU A 77 -22.79 13.08 7.04
C LEU A 77 -23.17 12.13 8.19
N LEU A 78 -22.59 10.94 8.24
CA LEU A 78 -22.78 10.03 9.36
C LEU A 78 -22.36 10.68 10.68
N PHE A 79 -21.22 11.36 10.71
CA PHE A 79 -20.79 12.11 11.89
C PHE A 79 -21.82 13.20 12.28
N SER A 80 -22.41 13.91 11.32
CA SER A 80 -23.40 14.96 11.58
C SER A 80 -24.66 14.47 12.31
N PHE A 81 -24.99 13.19 12.18
CA PHE A 81 -26.07 12.56 12.94
C PHE A 81 -25.61 12.06 14.31
N LEU A 82 -24.37 11.59 14.41
CA LEU A 82 -23.86 10.90 15.61
C LEU A 82 -23.23 11.85 16.64
N TYR A 83 -22.68 13.01 16.24
CA TYR A 83 -21.91 13.88 17.13
C TYR A 83 -22.66 14.33 18.40
N LYS A 84 -23.98 14.44 18.33
CA LYS A 84 -24.85 14.85 19.45
C LYS A 84 -24.95 13.81 20.58
N TYR A 85 -24.64 12.55 20.30
CA TYR A 85 -24.60 11.46 21.25
C TYR A 85 -23.27 11.40 22.04
N GLY A 86 -22.45 12.45 21.93
CA GLY A 86 -21.22 12.59 22.70
C GLY A 86 -20.19 11.52 22.36
N VAL A 87 -19.54 10.97 23.38
CA VAL A 87 -18.48 9.96 23.23
C VAL A 87 -18.99 8.70 22.50
N TRP A 88 -20.22 8.25 22.79
CA TRP A 88 -20.82 7.10 22.12
C TRP A 88 -20.99 7.34 20.61
N GLY A 89 -21.40 8.56 20.24
CA GLY A 89 -21.48 8.92 18.83
C GLY A 89 -20.12 8.91 18.12
N ALA A 90 -19.07 9.36 18.79
CA ALA A 90 -17.70 9.26 18.27
C ALA A 90 -17.23 7.81 18.12
N ILE A 91 -17.53 6.93 19.10
CA ILE A 91 -17.23 5.49 19.02
C ILE A 91 -17.98 4.85 17.86
N CYS A 92 -19.29 5.04 17.76
CA CYS A 92 -20.08 4.45 16.66
C CYS A 92 -19.59 4.92 15.28
N HIS A 93 -19.32 6.23 15.13
CA HIS A 93 -18.79 6.77 13.88
C HIS A 93 -17.46 6.11 13.49
N SER A 94 -16.48 6.08 14.40
CA SER A 94 -15.16 5.54 14.12
C SER A 94 -15.19 4.02 13.86
N LEU A 95 -16.04 3.26 14.56
CA LEU A 95 -16.25 1.84 14.29
C LEU A 95 -16.84 1.61 12.90
N CYS A 96 -17.90 2.33 12.54
CA CYS A 96 -18.49 2.23 11.20
C CYS A 96 -17.44 2.48 10.11
N MET A 97 -16.59 3.50 10.28
CA MET A 97 -15.56 3.83 9.29
C MET A 97 -14.45 2.78 9.21
N SER A 98 -14.06 2.20 10.35
CA SER A 98 -13.08 1.12 10.35
C SER A 98 -13.64 -0.16 9.68
N VAL A 99 -14.93 -0.44 9.87
CA VAL A 99 -15.60 -1.58 9.24
C VAL A 99 -15.75 -1.37 7.71
N VAL A 100 -16.03 -0.14 7.26
CA VAL A 100 -16.11 0.16 5.81
C VAL A 100 -14.81 -0.19 5.08
N VAL A 101 -13.65 -0.02 5.72
CA VAL A 101 -12.36 -0.39 5.13
C VAL A 101 -12.24 -1.91 4.98
N LEU A 102 -12.87 -2.71 5.84
CA LEU A 102 -12.86 -4.19 5.77
C LEU A 102 -13.67 -4.76 4.59
N ILE A 103 -14.55 -3.99 3.98
CA ILE A 103 -15.28 -4.43 2.78
C ILE A 103 -14.49 -4.18 1.48
N ASP A 104 -13.23 -3.81 1.58
CA ASP A 104 -12.25 -3.75 0.50
C ASP A 104 -12.64 -2.85 -0.69
N LEU A 105 -13.53 -1.89 -0.46
CA LEU A 105 -13.97 -0.96 -1.51
C LEU A 105 -13.08 0.27 -1.62
N VAL A 106 -12.64 0.79 -0.47
CA VAL A 106 -11.87 2.03 -0.38
C VAL A 106 -10.73 1.83 0.62
N PRO A 107 -9.47 2.11 0.22
CA PRO A 107 -8.36 2.08 1.18
C PRO A 107 -8.57 3.14 2.27
N PRO A 108 -7.86 3.07 3.41
CA PRO A 108 -8.04 4.01 4.50
C PRO A 108 -7.61 5.43 4.08
N LEU A 109 -8.55 6.23 3.60
CA LEU A 109 -8.32 7.61 3.14
C LEU A 109 -8.26 8.60 4.31
N ASN A 110 -7.48 8.29 5.34
CA ASN A 110 -7.30 9.17 6.50
C ASN A 110 -5.94 9.87 6.43
N PRO A 111 -5.89 11.22 6.26
CA PRO A 111 -4.63 11.94 6.15
C PRO A 111 -3.73 11.79 7.39
N LEU A 112 -4.29 11.46 8.55
CA LEU A 112 -3.53 11.27 9.79
C LEU A 112 -2.59 10.06 9.73
N ILE A 113 -2.84 9.07 8.88
CA ILE A 113 -1.94 7.93 8.68
C ILE A 113 -0.57 8.41 8.18
N LEU A 114 -0.54 9.43 7.34
CA LEU A 114 0.70 9.90 6.73
C LEU A 114 1.67 10.56 7.73
N TYR A 115 1.17 10.93 8.92
CA TYR A 115 2.02 11.43 10.00
C TYR A 115 2.89 10.35 10.64
N TYR A 116 2.59 9.05 10.46
CA TYR A 116 3.47 7.97 10.92
C TYR A 116 4.89 8.11 10.35
N ALA A 117 5.02 8.59 9.13
CA ALA A 117 6.31 8.81 8.49
C ALA A 117 7.25 9.77 9.24
N LYS A 118 6.74 10.53 10.22
CA LYS A 118 7.54 11.45 11.03
C LYS A 118 7.29 11.31 12.54
N PHE A 119 6.09 10.92 12.92
CA PHE A 119 5.63 10.95 14.32
C PHE A 119 5.20 9.57 14.81
N TYR A 120 5.73 8.49 14.24
CA TYR A 120 5.32 7.13 14.57
C TYR A 120 5.50 6.79 16.07
N TYR A 121 6.44 7.43 16.77
CA TYR A 121 6.64 7.21 18.21
C TYR A 121 5.47 7.67 19.07
N ILE A 122 4.70 8.66 18.60
CA ILE A 122 3.59 9.29 19.35
C ILE A 122 2.23 8.71 18.93
N LEU A 123 2.17 8.11 17.73
CA LEU A 123 0.94 7.58 17.16
C LEU A 123 0.64 6.16 17.66
N PRO A 124 -0.63 5.73 17.68
CA PRO A 124 -1.00 4.41 18.18
C PRO A 124 -0.34 3.28 17.39
N ARG A 125 0.24 2.30 18.10
CA ARG A 125 0.97 1.17 17.52
C ARG A 125 0.57 -0.13 18.20
N THR A 126 -0.69 -0.50 18.06
CA THR A 126 -1.17 -1.81 18.52
C THR A 126 -0.92 -2.87 17.44
N HIS A 127 -0.93 -4.16 17.82
CA HIS A 127 -0.79 -5.28 16.87
C HIS A 127 -1.95 -5.41 15.86
N SER A 128 -2.95 -4.54 15.96
CA SER A 128 -4.06 -4.47 15.02
C SER A 128 -4.00 -3.15 14.24
N PRO A 129 -3.61 -3.14 12.96
CA PRO A 129 -3.70 -1.96 12.11
C PRO A 129 -5.09 -1.36 12.07
N LEU A 130 -6.12 -2.21 12.11
CA LEU A 130 -7.51 -1.77 12.16
C LEU A 130 -7.84 -1.04 13.47
N CYS A 131 -7.32 -1.48 14.61
CA CYS A 131 -7.46 -0.77 15.88
C CYS A 131 -6.76 0.60 15.84
N ASN A 132 -5.57 0.66 15.25
CA ASN A 132 -4.86 1.92 15.06
C ASN A 132 -5.65 2.87 14.16
N LEU A 133 -6.23 2.36 13.08
CA LEU A 133 -7.10 3.13 12.19
C LEU A 133 -8.35 3.63 12.92
N TRP A 134 -8.98 2.78 13.73
CA TRP A 134 -10.10 3.17 14.57
C TRP A 134 -9.74 4.35 15.49
N VAL A 135 -8.58 4.33 16.14
CA VAL A 135 -8.11 5.43 16.99
C VAL A 135 -7.93 6.71 16.17
N LEU A 136 -7.38 6.63 14.94
CA LEU A 136 -7.20 7.79 14.06
C LEU A 136 -8.53 8.39 13.59
N TYR A 137 -9.60 7.62 13.47
CA TYR A 137 -10.94 8.13 13.22
C TYR A 137 -11.62 8.64 14.50
N PHE A 138 -11.38 7.97 15.63
CA PHE A 138 -12.01 8.28 16.90
C PHE A 138 -11.54 9.63 17.48
N LEU A 139 -10.24 9.90 17.46
CA LEU A 139 -9.69 11.11 18.07
C LEU A 139 -10.31 12.41 17.51
N PRO A 140 -10.36 12.65 16.18
CA PRO A 140 -11.04 13.82 15.63
C PRO A 140 -12.55 13.84 15.96
N ALA A 141 -13.23 12.70 15.84
CA ALA A 141 -14.64 12.59 16.17
C ALA A 141 -14.93 12.95 17.64
N LEU A 142 -14.07 12.52 18.57
CA LEU A 142 -14.16 12.85 19.98
C LEU A 142 -13.96 14.35 20.25
N VAL A 143 -13.01 15.00 19.56
CA VAL A 143 -12.77 16.43 19.70
C VAL A 143 -14.02 17.24 19.35
N PHE A 144 -14.69 16.88 18.26
CA PHE A 144 -15.84 17.63 17.74
C PHE A 144 -17.21 17.14 18.24
N CYS A 145 -17.31 15.99 18.94
CA CYS A 145 -18.58 15.52 19.48
C CYS A 145 -19.08 16.40 20.63
N ARG A 146 -20.40 16.36 20.88
CA ARG A 146 -21.05 17.10 21.96
C ARG A 146 -20.92 16.32 23.29
N ALA A 147 -19.71 16.30 23.86
CA ALA A 147 -19.44 15.67 25.15
C ALA A 147 -18.82 16.66 26.15
N HIS A 148 -19.05 16.41 27.45
CA HIS A 148 -18.42 17.18 28.51
C HIS A 148 -16.90 17.00 28.47
N LYS A 149 -16.16 18.09 28.80
CA LYS A 149 -14.67 18.09 28.69
C LYS A 149 -14.02 16.97 29.52
N SER A 150 -14.55 16.66 30.71
CA SER A 150 -14.06 15.56 31.53
C SER A 150 -14.16 14.20 30.83
N HIS A 151 -15.29 13.89 30.17
CA HIS A 151 -15.48 12.64 29.44
C HIS A 151 -14.50 12.50 28.26
N LYS A 152 -14.23 13.60 27.55
CA LYS A 152 -13.22 13.62 26.48
C LYS A 152 -11.83 13.32 27.01
N ILE A 153 -11.43 13.96 28.11
CA ILE A 153 -10.13 13.75 28.75
C ILE A 153 -10.01 12.29 29.23
N THR A 154 -11.01 11.76 29.93
CA THR A 154 -11.02 10.38 30.40
C THR A 154 -10.89 9.39 29.23
N SER A 155 -11.61 9.61 28.14
CA SER A 155 -11.52 8.74 26.94
C SER A 155 -10.14 8.79 26.29
N ILE A 156 -9.53 9.95 26.17
CA ILE A 156 -8.16 10.10 25.65
C ILE A 156 -7.17 9.37 26.56
N SER A 157 -7.32 9.52 27.90
CA SER A 157 -6.43 8.86 28.87
C SER A 157 -6.53 7.34 28.79
N ILE A 158 -7.74 6.79 28.66
CA ILE A 158 -7.96 5.33 28.52
C ILE A 158 -7.28 4.82 27.25
N ILE A 159 -7.44 5.52 26.12
CA ILE A 159 -6.79 5.14 24.84
C ILE A 159 -5.27 5.22 24.97
N ALA A 160 -4.73 6.31 25.55
CA ALA A 160 -3.30 6.48 25.75
C ALA A 160 -2.70 5.34 26.59
N ILE A 161 -3.38 4.97 27.68
CA ILE A 161 -3.01 3.81 28.53
C ILE A 161 -3.07 2.52 27.73
N GLY A 162 -4.16 2.26 27.01
CA GLY A 162 -4.31 1.06 26.18
C GLY A 162 -3.20 0.95 25.13
N VAL A 163 -2.94 2.02 24.39
CA VAL A 163 -1.87 2.06 23.38
C VAL A 163 -0.50 1.81 24.02
N PHE A 164 -0.23 2.37 25.18
CA PHE A 164 1.02 2.15 25.91
C PHE A 164 1.25 0.69 26.29
N PHE A 165 0.22 0.01 26.84
CA PHE A 165 0.34 -1.40 27.22
C PHE A 165 0.43 -2.37 26.05
N PHE A 166 -0.14 -2.01 24.89
CA PHE A 166 -0.13 -2.85 23.69
C PHE A 166 1.00 -2.52 22.70
N SER A 167 1.86 -1.54 23.00
CA SER A 167 3.03 -1.24 22.18
C SER A 167 4.17 -2.22 22.49
N SER A 168 4.60 -2.99 21.50
CA SER A 168 5.69 -3.95 21.68
C SER A 168 7.06 -3.33 21.42
N GLY A 169 8.04 -3.76 22.21
CA GLY A 169 9.47 -3.56 21.94
C GLY A 169 9.93 -4.49 20.81
N VAL A 170 10.96 -4.10 20.10
CA VAL A 170 11.50 -4.89 18.98
C VAL A 170 12.98 -5.21 19.23
N ASN A 171 13.35 -6.48 19.01
CA ASN A 171 14.72 -6.95 19.12
C ASN A 171 15.57 -6.54 17.90
N LYS A 172 16.85 -6.22 18.12
CA LYS A 172 17.82 -6.06 17.02
C LYS A 172 18.08 -7.43 16.39
N GLN A 173 18.00 -7.50 15.08
CA GLN A 173 18.33 -8.69 14.30
C GLN A 173 19.39 -8.34 13.24
N ASN A 174 20.03 -9.37 12.68
CA ASN A 174 21.00 -9.20 11.61
C ASN A 174 20.37 -8.56 10.36
N PRO A 175 21.13 -7.78 9.57
CA PRO A 175 20.62 -7.22 8.32
C PRO A 175 20.27 -8.34 7.33
N ILE A 176 19.26 -8.10 6.49
CA ILE A 176 18.85 -8.95 5.38
C ILE A 176 19.09 -8.22 4.07
N LYS A 177 19.68 -8.90 3.08
CA LYS A 177 19.98 -8.33 1.77
C LYS A 177 18.96 -8.75 0.73
N VAL A 178 18.33 -7.76 0.08
CA VAL A 178 17.31 -7.97 -0.93
C VAL A 178 17.77 -7.40 -2.27
N ALA A 179 17.86 -8.24 -3.30
CA ALA A 179 17.96 -7.79 -4.67
C ALA A 179 16.56 -7.42 -5.18
N VAL A 180 16.40 -6.19 -5.57
CA VAL A 180 15.18 -5.60 -6.12
C VAL A 180 15.26 -5.60 -7.63
N ILE A 181 14.26 -6.20 -8.31
CA ILE A 181 14.21 -6.35 -9.76
C ILE A 181 13.00 -5.59 -10.31
N GLN A 182 13.24 -4.47 -10.99
CA GLN A 182 12.24 -3.58 -11.57
C GLN A 182 12.12 -3.85 -13.08
N VAL A 183 11.24 -4.78 -13.44
CA VAL A 183 11.15 -5.31 -14.82
C VAL A 183 10.78 -4.22 -15.83
N GLY A 184 9.75 -3.41 -15.52
CA GLY A 184 9.29 -2.34 -16.40
C GLY A 184 10.39 -1.28 -16.63
N LEU A 185 11.07 -0.86 -15.56
CA LEU A 185 12.18 0.10 -15.68
C LEU A 185 13.31 -0.45 -16.57
N TYR A 186 13.63 -1.74 -16.45
CA TYR A 186 14.62 -2.36 -17.31
C TYR A 186 14.23 -2.25 -18.78
N LEU A 187 12.98 -2.59 -19.10
CA LEU A 187 12.48 -2.55 -20.47
C LEU A 187 12.42 -1.11 -21.01
N ASP A 188 12.03 -0.14 -20.19
CA ASP A 188 12.01 1.27 -20.56
C ASP A 188 13.43 1.81 -20.88
N LEU A 189 14.44 1.38 -20.14
CA LEU A 189 15.83 1.83 -20.32
C LEU A 189 16.60 1.05 -21.38
N LYS A 190 16.41 -0.27 -21.45
CA LYS A 190 17.18 -1.19 -22.29
C LYS A 190 16.43 -1.72 -23.51
N GLY A 191 15.09 -1.69 -23.49
CA GLY A 191 14.18 -2.05 -24.59
C GLY A 191 14.17 -3.53 -25.00
N SER A 192 14.96 -4.41 -24.37
CA SER A 192 15.11 -5.80 -24.79
C SER A 192 14.92 -6.78 -23.65
N ILE A 193 13.86 -7.60 -23.77
CA ILE A 193 13.59 -8.68 -22.83
C ILE A 193 14.64 -9.83 -22.93
N ASP A 194 15.25 -10.03 -24.09
CA ASP A 194 16.28 -11.07 -24.26
C ASP A 194 17.56 -10.72 -23.50
N ASN A 195 17.95 -9.46 -23.48
CA ASN A 195 19.07 -9.00 -22.68
C ASN A 195 18.76 -9.04 -21.18
N PHE A 196 17.49 -8.91 -20.79
CA PHE A 196 17.07 -8.95 -19.39
C PHE A 196 17.54 -10.22 -18.67
N TYR A 197 17.34 -11.39 -19.29
CA TYR A 197 17.74 -12.66 -18.67
C TYR A 197 19.24 -12.78 -18.48
N LYS A 198 20.02 -12.28 -19.44
CA LYS A 198 21.48 -12.28 -19.36
C LYS A 198 21.98 -11.31 -18.29
N ASP A 199 21.48 -10.07 -18.30
CA ASP A 199 21.88 -9.03 -17.35
C ASP A 199 21.46 -9.40 -15.92
N LEU A 200 20.25 -9.98 -15.74
CA LEU A 200 19.80 -10.51 -14.46
C LEU A 200 20.72 -11.61 -13.95
N SER A 201 21.07 -12.58 -14.82
CA SER A 201 21.97 -13.67 -14.45
C SER A 201 23.34 -13.13 -14.04
N GLN A 202 23.89 -12.19 -14.80
CA GLN A 202 25.17 -11.57 -14.48
C GLN A 202 25.11 -10.80 -13.16
N PHE A 203 24.03 -10.05 -12.92
CA PHE A 203 23.82 -9.33 -11.68
C PHE A 203 23.79 -10.28 -10.46
N LEU A 204 23.06 -11.39 -10.53
CA LEU A 204 22.97 -12.35 -9.44
C LEU A 204 24.28 -13.14 -9.22
N ILE A 205 25.05 -13.40 -10.27
CA ILE A 205 26.39 -13.99 -10.14
C ILE A 205 27.35 -13.07 -9.41
N LEU A 206 27.26 -11.75 -9.66
CA LEU A 206 28.09 -10.74 -9.01
C LEU A 206 27.71 -10.52 -7.55
N HIS A 207 26.49 -10.89 -7.14
CA HIS A 207 25.96 -10.67 -5.80
C HIS A 207 25.49 -11.98 -5.14
N PRO A 208 26.39 -12.94 -4.88
CA PRO A 208 26.05 -14.24 -4.29
C PRO A 208 25.60 -14.16 -2.82
N ASP A 209 25.84 -13.02 -2.17
CA ASP A 209 25.53 -12.75 -0.76
C ASP A 209 24.15 -12.14 -0.54
N VAL A 210 23.32 -12.06 -1.59
CA VAL A 210 21.93 -11.65 -1.49
C VAL A 210 21.07 -12.77 -0.93
N ASP A 211 20.27 -12.47 0.08
CA ASP A 211 19.34 -13.46 0.69
C ASP A 211 18.09 -13.65 -0.18
N ILE A 212 17.46 -12.53 -0.59
CA ILE A 212 16.18 -12.52 -1.29
C ILE A 212 16.33 -11.83 -2.65
N VAL A 213 15.76 -12.41 -3.70
CA VAL A 213 15.56 -11.77 -5.00
C VAL A 213 14.07 -11.51 -5.20
N ALA A 214 13.66 -10.27 -5.19
CA ALA A 214 12.26 -9.89 -5.26
C ALA A 214 11.96 -9.07 -6.51
N PHE A 215 10.96 -9.50 -7.27
CA PHE A 215 10.50 -8.86 -8.49
C PHE A 215 9.34 -7.91 -8.21
N SER A 216 9.27 -6.81 -8.95
CA SER A 216 8.07 -5.97 -8.99
C SER A 216 6.89 -6.72 -9.59
N GLU A 217 5.65 -6.33 -9.23
CA GLU A 217 4.47 -6.70 -10.01
C GLU A 217 4.63 -6.17 -11.44
N ASN A 218 4.40 -7.03 -12.45
CA ASN A 218 4.56 -6.67 -13.83
C ASN A 218 3.60 -7.48 -14.72
N ASN A 219 3.35 -6.99 -15.94
CA ASN A 219 2.48 -7.65 -16.91
C ASN A 219 3.26 -8.47 -17.96
N VAL A 220 4.59 -8.47 -17.87
CA VAL A 220 5.46 -9.16 -18.84
C VAL A 220 5.45 -10.68 -18.60
N PHE A 221 5.57 -11.07 -17.34
CA PHE A 221 5.57 -12.49 -16.97
C PHE A 221 4.16 -12.95 -16.63
N SER A 222 3.41 -13.28 -17.68
CA SER A 222 1.99 -13.61 -17.60
C SER A 222 1.67 -14.91 -18.35
N PHE A 223 0.85 -15.75 -17.75
CA PHE A 223 0.34 -16.98 -18.35
C PHE A 223 -0.99 -16.78 -19.10
N LYS A 224 -1.45 -15.53 -19.23
CA LYS A 224 -2.69 -15.17 -19.92
C LYS A 224 -2.57 -15.13 -21.44
N SER A 225 -1.36 -14.95 -21.98
CA SER A 225 -1.08 -14.99 -23.41
C SER A 225 0.09 -15.88 -23.70
N GLU A 226 0.12 -16.56 -24.86
CA GLU A 226 1.21 -17.47 -25.25
C GLU A 226 2.56 -16.78 -25.26
N TYR A 227 2.65 -15.57 -25.83
CA TYR A 227 3.90 -14.82 -25.87
C TYR A 227 4.46 -14.52 -24.48
N ASN A 228 3.63 -13.99 -23.58
CA ASN A 228 4.06 -13.65 -22.21
C ASN A 228 4.35 -14.92 -21.37
N LYS A 229 3.63 -16.00 -21.65
CA LYS A 229 3.85 -17.31 -21.03
C LYS A 229 5.25 -17.83 -21.38
N ASP A 230 5.64 -17.75 -22.64
CA ASP A 230 6.99 -18.13 -23.07
C ASP A 230 8.06 -17.30 -22.35
N LEU A 231 7.84 -16.00 -22.17
CA LEU A 231 8.74 -15.14 -21.41
C LEU A 231 8.81 -15.55 -19.93
N ALA A 232 7.68 -15.85 -19.32
CA ALA A 232 7.64 -16.32 -17.93
C ALA A 232 8.35 -17.68 -17.75
N ILE A 233 8.11 -18.62 -18.65
CA ILE A 233 8.81 -19.92 -18.66
C ILE A 233 10.31 -19.73 -18.85
N LYS A 234 10.73 -18.86 -19.77
CA LYS A 234 12.14 -18.54 -19.99
C LYS A 234 12.80 -17.96 -18.75
N LEU A 235 12.09 -17.08 -18.00
CA LEU A 235 12.57 -16.56 -16.71
C LEU A 235 12.80 -17.70 -15.72
N LEU A 236 11.78 -18.54 -15.50
CA LEU A 236 11.85 -19.65 -14.56
C LEU A 236 13.00 -20.60 -14.93
N ASN A 237 13.13 -20.96 -16.20
CA ASN A 237 14.20 -21.82 -16.67
C ASN A 237 15.60 -21.18 -16.49
N THR A 238 15.73 -19.87 -16.71
CA THR A 238 16.99 -19.15 -16.50
C THR A 238 17.41 -19.20 -15.03
N LEU A 239 16.47 -18.96 -14.12
CA LEU A 239 16.73 -18.99 -12.69
C LEU A 239 17.08 -20.41 -12.18
N LEU A 240 16.43 -21.44 -12.74
CA LEU A 240 16.70 -22.84 -12.42
C LEU A 240 18.03 -23.33 -12.99
N TYR A 241 18.28 -23.05 -14.26
CA TYR A 241 19.52 -23.50 -14.94
C TYR A 241 20.76 -22.95 -14.22
N ASN A 242 20.73 -21.72 -13.76
CA ASN A 242 21.83 -21.10 -13.01
C ASN A 242 21.81 -21.45 -11.51
N LYS A 243 20.89 -22.30 -11.06
CA LYS A 243 20.71 -22.71 -9.65
C LYS A 243 20.55 -21.54 -8.68
N PHE A 244 19.98 -20.43 -9.14
CA PHE A 244 19.73 -19.29 -8.27
C PHE A 244 18.71 -19.59 -7.17
N ASN A 245 17.75 -20.49 -7.43
CA ASN A 245 16.80 -20.99 -6.44
C ASN A 245 17.39 -21.87 -5.34
N GLU A 246 18.63 -22.32 -5.48
CA GLU A 246 19.36 -23.05 -4.44
C GLU A 246 20.17 -22.08 -3.54
N ARG A 247 20.50 -20.91 -4.06
CA ARG A 247 21.33 -19.89 -3.38
C ARG A 247 20.53 -18.76 -2.77
N HIS A 248 19.45 -18.38 -3.42
CA HIS A 248 18.62 -17.23 -3.05
C HIS A 248 17.17 -17.64 -2.85
N HIS A 249 16.47 -16.90 -2.02
CA HIS A 249 15.02 -16.98 -1.88
C HIS A 249 14.36 -16.09 -2.94
N LEU A 250 13.72 -16.69 -3.94
CA LEU A 250 13.12 -15.96 -5.05
C LEU A 250 11.65 -15.63 -4.76
N LEU A 251 11.26 -14.35 -4.92
CA LEU A 251 9.88 -13.87 -4.87
C LEU A 251 9.51 -13.33 -6.25
N LEU A 252 8.81 -14.12 -7.04
CA LEU A 252 8.42 -13.79 -8.40
C LEU A 252 6.96 -13.37 -8.45
N SER A 253 6.67 -12.24 -9.12
CA SER A 253 5.31 -11.83 -9.41
C SER A 253 4.91 -12.34 -10.79
N LEU A 254 3.88 -13.18 -10.84
CA LEU A 254 3.39 -13.85 -12.05
C LEU A 254 1.89 -13.65 -12.20
N ASN A 255 1.43 -13.37 -13.43
CA ASN A 255 0.01 -13.28 -13.75
C ASN A 255 -0.49 -14.61 -14.35
N GLY A 256 -1.60 -15.13 -13.86
CA GLY A 256 -2.23 -16.33 -14.44
C GLY A 256 -1.48 -17.64 -14.18
N TYR A 257 -0.57 -17.67 -13.23
CA TYR A 257 0.21 -18.85 -12.92
C TYR A 257 -0.67 -19.96 -12.31
N ASN A 258 -0.51 -21.20 -12.78
CA ASN A 258 -1.24 -22.38 -12.29
C ASN A 258 -2.77 -22.22 -12.36
N ASP A 259 -3.26 -21.69 -13.48
CA ASP A 259 -4.69 -21.44 -13.77
C ASP A 259 -5.38 -20.46 -12.80
N ILE A 260 -4.61 -19.68 -12.06
CA ILE A 260 -5.12 -18.60 -11.21
C ILE A 260 -5.21 -17.35 -12.06
N ASN A 261 -6.40 -16.89 -12.42
CA ASN A 261 -6.56 -15.71 -13.25
C ASN A 261 -6.36 -14.41 -12.46
N ASN A 262 -5.20 -14.30 -11.85
CA ASN A 262 -4.81 -13.16 -11.02
C ASN A 262 -3.29 -13.07 -10.86
N VAL A 263 -2.83 -12.03 -10.20
CA VAL A 263 -1.42 -11.88 -9.81
C VAL A 263 -1.13 -12.74 -8.58
N VAL A 264 -0.08 -13.52 -8.65
CA VAL A 264 0.41 -14.33 -7.53
C VAL A 264 1.88 -14.03 -7.26
N THR A 265 2.28 -14.18 -5.99
CA THR A 265 3.69 -14.27 -5.62
C THR A 265 4.08 -15.73 -5.54
N LEU A 266 4.96 -16.15 -6.45
CA LEU A 266 5.61 -17.46 -6.42
C LEU A 266 6.89 -17.34 -5.60
N TYR A 267 6.95 -18.05 -4.49
CA TYR A 267 8.18 -18.26 -3.73
C TYR A 267 8.90 -19.50 -4.26
N LYS A 268 10.22 -19.38 -4.39
CA LYS A 268 11.06 -20.50 -4.82
C LYS A 268 12.41 -20.49 -4.11
N HIS A 269 12.61 -21.55 -3.34
CA HIS A 269 13.90 -21.92 -2.75
C HIS A 269 13.90 -23.44 -2.61
N GLY A 270 14.60 -24.14 -3.52
CA GLY A 270 14.38 -25.57 -3.75
C GLY A 270 12.99 -25.82 -4.36
N ASN A 271 11.99 -26.02 -3.53
CA ASN A 271 10.59 -26.20 -3.95
C ASN A 271 9.93 -24.88 -4.40
N SER A 272 8.83 -24.99 -5.14
CA SER A 272 8.03 -23.84 -5.57
C SER A 272 6.69 -23.82 -4.81
N GLU A 273 6.31 -22.67 -4.27
CA GLU A 273 5.06 -22.48 -3.55
C GLU A 273 4.45 -21.12 -3.88
N ILE A 274 3.13 -21.07 -4.07
CA ILE A 274 2.40 -19.79 -4.18
C ILE A 274 2.13 -19.33 -2.76
N VAL A 275 2.76 -18.22 -2.36
CA VAL A 275 2.70 -17.68 -1.00
C VAL A 275 1.74 -16.52 -0.84
N ASN A 276 1.31 -15.92 -1.96
CA ASN A 276 0.33 -14.86 -1.94
C ASN A 276 -0.42 -14.76 -3.27
N GLN A 277 -1.65 -14.30 -3.22
CA GLN A 277 -2.49 -13.96 -4.36
C GLN A 277 -3.10 -12.58 -4.12
N LYS A 278 -3.16 -11.74 -5.16
CA LYS A 278 -3.82 -10.44 -5.07
C LYS A 278 -5.31 -10.63 -4.82
N LYS A 279 -5.80 -10.15 -3.67
CA LYS A 279 -7.19 -10.32 -3.22
C LYS A 279 -8.05 -9.12 -3.57
N ILE A 280 -7.49 -7.92 -3.50
CA ILE A 280 -8.23 -6.68 -3.70
C ILE A 280 -7.83 -6.09 -5.05
N LEU A 281 -8.74 -6.16 -6.00
CA LEU A 281 -8.55 -5.67 -7.37
C LEU A 281 -9.04 -4.23 -7.49
N ILE A 282 -8.27 -3.37 -8.15
CA ILE A 282 -8.62 -1.97 -8.36
C ILE A 282 -9.87 -1.90 -9.25
N PRO A 283 -10.99 -1.31 -8.77
CA PRO A 283 -12.21 -1.16 -9.56
C PRO A 283 -11.94 -0.40 -10.86
N PHE A 284 -12.54 -0.84 -11.96
CA PHE A 284 -12.48 -0.28 -13.32
C PHE A 284 -11.10 -0.30 -13.99
N ILE A 285 -10.04 -0.71 -13.26
CA ILE A 285 -8.67 -0.87 -13.80
C ILE A 285 -8.33 -2.35 -13.90
N GLU A 286 -8.41 -3.08 -12.80
CA GLU A 286 -8.06 -4.50 -12.74
C GLU A 286 -9.29 -5.41 -12.77
N ARG A 287 -10.45 -4.91 -12.35
CA ARG A 287 -11.74 -5.60 -12.44
C ARG A 287 -12.78 -4.76 -13.15
N LYS A 288 -13.71 -5.45 -13.84
CA LYS A 288 -14.82 -4.80 -14.55
C LYS A 288 -15.89 -4.34 -13.54
N GLY A 289 -15.83 -3.08 -13.12
CA GLY A 289 -16.79 -2.46 -12.22
C GLY A 289 -16.44 -2.58 -10.73
N LEU A 290 -17.43 -2.31 -9.86
CA LEU A 290 -17.26 -2.28 -8.40
C LEU A 290 -17.25 -3.68 -7.76
N LEU A 291 -17.84 -4.67 -8.40
CA LEU A 291 -17.91 -6.04 -7.89
C LEU A 291 -16.93 -6.93 -8.63
N ASN A 292 -16.35 -7.89 -7.91
CA ASN A 292 -15.47 -8.90 -8.51
C ASN A 292 -16.33 -9.91 -9.29
N LYS A 293 -16.43 -9.72 -10.60
CA LYS A 293 -17.18 -10.61 -11.51
C LYS A 293 -16.18 -11.32 -12.43
N LYS A 294 -16.38 -12.62 -12.59
CA LYS A 294 -15.66 -13.42 -13.58
C LYS A 294 -15.89 -12.84 -14.97
N THR A 295 -14.81 -12.64 -15.72
CA THR A 295 -14.81 -12.18 -17.11
C THR A 295 -14.32 -13.29 -18.03
N GLU A 296 -14.26 -13.06 -19.33
CA GLU A 296 -13.73 -14.04 -20.28
C GLU A 296 -12.24 -14.31 -20.00
N LEU A 297 -11.80 -15.55 -20.25
CA LEU A 297 -10.46 -16.06 -19.92
C LEU A 297 -9.31 -15.18 -20.49
N ASN A 298 -9.53 -14.58 -21.68
CA ASN A 298 -8.55 -13.74 -22.37
C ASN A 298 -8.73 -12.23 -22.11
N SER A 299 -9.58 -11.89 -21.12
CA SER A 299 -9.81 -10.48 -20.79
C SER A 299 -8.59 -9.89 -20.05
N GLU A 300 -8.39 -8.59 -20.21
CA GLU A 300 -7.38 -7.84 -19.46
C GLU A 300 -7.71 -7.79 -17.96
N TYR A 301 -8.97 -8.04 -17.60
CA TYR A 301 -9.42 -7.99 -16.22
C TYR A 301 -9.07 -9.27 -15.46
N PHE A 302 -8.87 -9.11 -14.15
CA PHE A 302 -8.64 -10.17 -13.19
C PHE A 302 -9.93 -10.53 -12.44
N TRP A 303 -9.94 -11.73 -11.87
CA TRP A 303 -10.95 -12.16 -10.89
C TRP A 303 -10.34 -13.13 -9.89
N ILE A 304 -11.02 -13.34 -8.79
CA ILE A 304 -10.57 -14.26 -7.74
C ILE A 304 -11.31 -15.57 -7.90
N ASP A 305 -10.61 -16.61 -8.36
CA ASP A 305 -11.15 -17.96 -8.49
C ASP A 305 -10.83 -18.82 -7.27
N LYS A 306 -9.65 -18.65 -6.70
CA LYS A 306 -9.12 -19.40 -5.57
C LYS A 306 -8.74 -18.42 -4.48
N ASN A 307 -8.98 -18.79 -3.23
CA ASN A 307 -8.54 -18.00 -2.10
C ASN A 307 -7.25 -18.60 -1.55
N ILE A 308 -6.13 -18.06 -1.97
CA ILE A 308 -4.81 -18.44 -1.44
C ILE A 308 -4.51 -17.49 -0.29
N GLU A 309 -4.31 -18.04 0.90
CA GLU A 309 -3.92 -17.25 2.07
C GLU A 309 -2.49 -16.74 1.92
N ASN A 310 -2.25 -15.54 2.45
CA ASN A 310 -0.89 -15.00 2.53
C ASN A 310 -0.11 -15.79 3.58
N THR A 311 1.01 -16.36 3.16
CA THR A 311 1.89 -17.17 4.00
C THR A 311 3.16 -16.41 4.33
N ASP A 312 3.48 -16.29 5.62
CA ASP A 312 4.74 -15.76 6.07
C ASP A 312 5.88 -16.74 5.75
N LEU A 313 6.97 -16.19 5.21
CA LEU A 313 8.15 -16.97 4.86
C LEU A 313 9.19 -16.89 5.98
N LYS A 314 9.74 -18.03 6.34
CA LYS A 314 10.91 -18.08 7.22
C LYS A 314 12.18 -18.15 6.36
N ILE A 315 12.90 -17.04 6.32
CA ILE A 315 14.15 -16.89 5.56
C ILE A 315 15.28 -16.65 6.56
N ASN A 316 16.18 -17.60 6.68
CA ASN A 316 17.18 -17.63 7.73
C ASN A 316 16.51 -17.52 9.12
N GLU A 317 16.81 -16.46 9.89
CA GLU A 317 16.20 -16.18 11.20
C GLU A 317 15.03 -15.20 11.12
N HIS A 318 14.66 -14.76 9.89
CA HIS A 318 13.69 -13.68 9.69
C HIS A 318 12.34 -14.19 9.20
N ILE A 319 11.29 -13.56 9.67
CA ILE A 319 9.94 -13.72 9.12
C ILE A 319 9.75 -12.63 8.07
N VAL A 320 9.49 -13.04 6.84
CA VAL A 320 9.30 -12.16 5.67
C VAL A 320 7.86 -12.31 5.18
N ASN A 321 7.16 -11.19 5.08
CA ASN A 321 5.82 -11.13 4.51
C ASN A 321 5.88 -10.55 3.09
N SER A 322 5.06 -11.10 2.19
CA SER A 322 4.87 -10.60 0.82
C SER A 322 3.48 -10.01 0.66
N ALA A 323 3.37 -8.84 0.05
CA ALA A 323 2.09 -8.22 -0.31
C ALA A 323 2.12 -7.77 -1.77
N ILE A 324 0.94 -7.67 -2.41
CA ILE A 324 0.84 -7.32 -3.82
C ILE A 324 0.09 -6.00 -3.97
N CYS A 325 0.82 -4.96 -4.39
CA CYS A 325 0.30 -3.67 -4.88
C CYS A 325 -0.84 -3.10 -4.00
N PHE A 326 -2.02 -2.97 -4.58
CA PHE A 326 -3.20 -2.36 -3.97
C PHE A 326 -3.67 -3.07 -2.69
N ASP A 327 -3.49 -4.41 -2.59
CA ASP A 327 -3.80 -5.18 -1.37
C ASP A 327 -3.08 -4.66 -0.14
N SER A 328 -1.84 -4.20 -0.33
CA SER A 328 -1.02 -3.71 0.76
C SER A 328 -1.54 -2.44 1.44
N LEU A 329 -2.49 -1.75 0.80
CA LEU A 329 -3.09 -0.52 1.34
C LEU A 329 -4.20 -0.79 2.37
N PHE A 330 -4.70 -2.03 2.47
CA PHE A 330 -5.82 -2.38 3.35
C PHE A 330 -5.32 -2.98 4.66
N PRO A 331 -5.75 -2.42 5.80
CA PRO A 331 -5.29 -2.88 7.10
C PRO A 331 -5.88 -4.25 7.45
N SER A 332 -5.03 -5.16 7.86
CA SER A 332 -5.44 -6.43 8.44
C SER A 332 -6.01 -6.26 9.85
N LEU A 333 -6.80 -7.24 10.32
CA LEU A 333 -7.28 -7.28 11.70
C LEU A 333 -6.10 -7.44 12.68
N TRP A 334 -5.15 -8.31 12.35
CA TRP A 334 -3.96 -8.60 13.14
C TRP A 334 -2.75 -8.72 12.22
N THR A 335 -1.62 -8.23 12.68
CA THR A 335 -0.33 -8.46 12.01
C THR A 335 0.57 -9.27 12.93
N SER A 336 1.23 -10.28 12.36
CA SER A 336 2.37 -10.91 13.00
C SER A 336 3.58 -9.96 13.00
N GLN A 337 4.55 -10.25 13.87
CA GLN A 337 5.82 -9.53 13.85
C GLN A 337 6.66 -10.06 12.69
N HIS A 338 6.86 -9.24 11.67
CA HIS A 338 7.73 -9.55 10.55
C HIS A 338 9.03 -8.78 10.67
N LYS A 339 10.13 -9.36 10.22
CA LYS A 339 11.38 -8.64 10.03
C LYS A 339 11.27 -7.68 8.85
N LEU A 340 10.72 -8.19 7.74
CA LEU A 340 10.63 -7.49 6.48
C LEU A 340 9.26 -7.71 5.84
N THR A 341 8.67 -6.64 5.34
CA THR A 341 7.53 -6.71 4.42
C THR A 341 7.99 -6.29 3.02
N ILE A 342 7.80 -7.15 2.03
CA ILE A 342 8.09 -6.87 0.61
C ILE A 342 6.75 -6.66 -0.09
N VAL A 343 6.57 -5.46 -0.66
CA VAL A 343 5.40 -5.12 -1.48
C VAL A 343 5.82 -5.10 -2.94
N GLN A 344 5.22 -5.96 -3.75
CA GLN A 344 5.42 -6.03 -5.20
C GLN A 344 4.37 -5.15 -5.87
N SER A 345 4.76 -4.02 -6.46
CA SER A 345 3.83 -2.99 -6.95
C SER A 345 4.06 -2.62 -8.42
N ASN A 346 2.96 -2.26 -9.08
CA ASN A 346 2.96 -1.70 -10.43
C ASN A 346 2.00 -0.51 -10.53
N TYR A 347 2.51 0.69 -10.24
CA TYR A 347 1.73 1.92 -10.32
C TYR A 347 1.85 2.60 -11.70
N ASN A 348 2.30 1.87 -12.73
CA ASN A 348 2.58 2.44 -14.06
C ASN A 348 1.38 3.15 -14.68
N VAL A 349 0.16 2.63 -14.47
CA VAL A 349 -1.08 3.27 -14.95
C VAL A 349 -1.26 4.69 -14.38
N LEU A 350 -0.65 4.97 -13.22
CA LEU A 350 -0.70 6.25 -12.53
C LEU A 350 0.58 7.09 -12.73
N ASN A 351 1.52 6.61 -13.58
CA ASN A 351 2.82 7.25 -13.81
C ASN A 351 2.73 8.42 -14.78
N HIS A 352 2.05 9.47 -14.37
CA HIS A 352 1.93 10.67 -15.19
C HIS A 352 2.17 11.94 -14.36
N GLY A 353 3.21 12.67 -14.69
CA GLY A 353 3.51 13.98 -14.13
C GLY A 353 4.18 14.01 -12.76
N ASP A 354 4.37 15.22 -12.23
CA ASP A 354 5.19 15.50 -11.05
C ASP A 354 4.69 14.91 -9.73
N GLY A 355 3.42 14.54 -9.66
CA GLY A 355 2.80 13.93 -8.47
C GLY A 355 3.17 12.46 -8.25
N PHE A 356 3.73 11.77 -9.25
CA PHE A 356 3.99 10.35 -9.18
C PHE A 356 4.94 9.96 -8.04
N ASN A 357 6.01 10.71 -7.84
CA ASN A 357 6.94 10.47 -6.73
C ASN A 357 6.25 10.50 -5.37
N ARG A 358 5.31 11.43 -5.19
CA ARG A 358 4.54 11.57 -3.96
C ARG A 358 3.60 10.39 -3.78
N LEU A 359 2.94 9.96 -4.84
CA LEU A 359 2.07 8.78 -4.84
C LEU A 359 2.82 7.52 -4.40
N LEU A 360 4.05 7.30 -4.90
CA LEU A 360 4.89 6.17 -4.51
C LEU A 360 5.19 6.18 -3.01
N ILE A 361 5.55 7.35 -2.48
CA ILE A 361 5.85 7.54 -1.06
C ILE A 361 4.59 7.34 -0.21
N ILE A 362 3.46 7.93 -0.60
CA ILE A 362 2.17 7.76 0.09
C ILE A 362 1.75 6.28 0.08
N GLY A 363 1.86 5.62 -1.06
CA GLY A 363 1.56 4.19 -1.18
C GLY A 363 2.41 3.34 -0.24
N ALA A 364 3.72 3.61 -0.16
CA ALA A 364 4.61 2.90 0.76
C ALA A 364 4.28 3.16 2.24
N VAL A 365 3.93 4.40 2.61
CA VAL A 365 3.50 4.75 3.98
C VAL A 365 2.18 4.04 4.34
N LEU A 366 1.20 4.03 3.44
CA LEU A 366 -0.06 3.32 3.64
C LEU A 366 0.16 1.81 3.74
N SER A 367 1.02 1.24 2.89
CA SER A 367 1.38 -0.19 2.96
C SER A 367 2.04 -0.53 4.28
N LYS A 368 3.00 0.29 4.74
CA LYS A 368 3.64 0.06 6.04
C LYS A 368 2.65 0.15 7.20
N PHE A 369 1.71 1.07 7.15
CA PHE A 369 0.64 1.17 8.14
C PHE A 369 -0.26 -0.08 8.13
N SER A 370 -0.63 -0.56 6.95
CA SER A 370 -1.67 -1.58 6.79
C SER A 370 -1.15 -3.01 6.99
N VAL A 371 0.01 -3.34 6.43
CA VAL A 371 0.56 -4.71 6.43
C VAL A 371 1.95 -4.82 7.04
N GLY A 372 2.64 -3.71 7.23
CA GLY A 372 4.01 -3.66 7.73
C GLY A 372 4.20 -2.84 9.00
N LEU A 373 3.15 -2.52 9.75
CA LEU A 373 3.24 -1.63 10.92
C LEU A 373 4.27 -2.11 11.96
N PHE A 374 4.35 -3.41 12.16
CA PHE A 374 5.30 -4.08 13.07
C PHE A 374 6.51 -4.67 12.36
N SER A 375 6.62 -4.47 11.04
CA SER A 375 7.85 -4.84 10.32
C SER A 375 9.00 -3.96 10.77
N ASP A 376 10.18 -4.56 10.93
CA ASP A 376 11.41 -3.78 11.09
C ASP A 376 11.64 -2.93 9.85
N ALA A 377 11.39 -3.50 8.67
CA ALA A 377 11.56 -2.80 7.41
C ALA A 377 10.43 -3.10 6.42
N LEU A 378 10.23 -2.19 5.46
CA LEU A 378 9.36 -2.40 4.30
C LEU A 378 10.10 -1.99 3.04
N ILE A 379 10.01 -2.81 2.00
CA ILE A 379 10.42 -2.45 0.64
C ILE A 379 9.18 -2.49 -0.24
N ASN A 380 8.80 -1.34 -0.81
CA ASN A 380 7.76 -1.27 -1.83
C ASN A 380 8.44 -1.19 -3.20
N ILE A 381 8.52 -2.33 -3.89
CA ILE A 381 9.20 -2.49 -5.18
C ILE A 381 8.27 -2.00 -6.28
N GLN A 382 8.70 -0.99 -7.02
CA GLN A 382 7.93 -0.40 -8.11
C GLN A 382 8.42 -0.88 -9.48
N ASN A 383 7.48 -1.20 -10.37
CA ASN A 383 7.82 -1.78 -11.67
C ASN A 383 8.61 -0.81 -12.58
N THR A 384 8.27 0.47 -12.58
CA THR A 384 8.88 1.50 -13.45
C THR A 384 9.81 2.45 -12.71
N GLY A 385 10.37 1.98 -11.59
CA GLY A 385 11.28 2.78 -10.77
C GLY A 385 10.60 3.56 -9.65
N GLY A 386 11.38 4.04 -8.70
CA GLY A 386 10.91 4.72 -7.51
C GLY A 386 10.54 3.74 -6.38
N THR A 387 11.29 2.66 -6.26
CA THR A 387 11.22 1.74 -5.11
C THR A 387 11.48 2.49 -3.81
N VAL A 388 10.60 2.29 -2.83
CA VAL A 388 10.68 2.93 -1.52
C VAL A 388 11.07 1.89 -0.49
N ALA A 389 12.22 2.10 0.17
CA ALA A 389 12.61 1.35 1.34
C ALA A 389 12.41 2.20 2.60
N MET A 390 11.78 1.60 3.60
CA MET A 390 11.56 2.21 4.92
C MET A 390 12.09 1.28 6.00
N ASN A 391 12.88 1.84 6.89
CA ASN A 391 13.34 1.13 8.08
C ASN A 391 12.23 1.04 9.16
N ARG A 392 12.57 0.46 10.29
CA ARG A 392 11.71 0.36 11.46
C ARG A 392 11.19 1.71 11.95
N THR A 393 12.02 2.76 11.87
CA THR A 393 11.69 4.11 12.33
C THR A 393 10.95 4.94 11.29
N TRP A 394 10.45 4.29 10.24
CA TRP A 394 9.73 4.91 9.13
C TRP A 394 10.57 5.91 8.30
N ASP A 395 11.90 5.89 8.51
CA ASP A 395 12.78 6.69 7.68
C ASP A 395 12.85 6.09 6.28
N ILE A 396 12.66 6.94 5.30
CA ILE A 396 12.76 6.57 3.88
C ILE A 396 14.19 6.80 3.43
N ASP A 397 14.74 5.79 2.75
CA ASP A 397 16.03 5.95 2.07
C ASP A 397 15.86 6.75 0.77
N ASP A 398 16.08 8.07 0.87
CA ASP A 398 15.94 8.99 -0.26
C ASP A 398 17.00 8.71 -1.35
N SER A 399 18.17 8.19 -0.99
CA SER A 399 19.24 7.86 -1.96
C SER A 399 18.85 6.65 -2.78
N LEU A 400 18.38 5.59 -2.14
CA LEU A 400 17.85 4.40 -2.80
C LEU A 400 16.65 4.74 -3.70
N PHE A 401 15.74 5.59 -3.20
CA PHE A 401 14.57 6.02 -3.99
C PHE A 401 14.99 6.70 -5.30
N LEU A 402 15.99 7.59 -5.26
CA LEU A 402 16.51 8.26 -6.46
C LEU A 402 17.28 7.32 -7.38
N GLU A 403 18.09 6.43 -6.80
CA GLU A 403 18.85 5.42 -7.54
C GLU A 403 17.91 4.45 -8.26
N SER A 404 16.86 3.99 -7.60
CA SER A 404 15.89 3.05 -8.16
C SER A 404 15.12 3.56 -9.39
N LYS A 405 15.20 4.84 -9.70
CA LYS A 405 14.64 5.41 -10.94
C LYS A 405 15.54 5.28 -12.16
N ARG A 406 16.80 4.93 -11.94
CA ARG A 406 17.83 4.85 -12.98
C ARG A 406 18.40 3.45 -13.13
N ASN A 407 18.38 2.69 -12.03
CA ASN A 407 18.94 1.35 -11.97
C ASN A 407 17.80 0.33 -11.77
N PRO A 408 17.55 -0.56 -12.74
CA PRO A 408 16.48 -1.54 -12.63
C PRO A 408 16.81 -2.69 -11.68
N PHE A 409 18.09 -2.88 -11.35
CA PHE A 409 18.59 -3.89 -10.41
C PHE A 409 19.32 -3.21 -9.27
N LEU A 410 18.88 -3.44 -8.05
CA LEU A 410 19.40 -2.79 -6.85
C LEU A 410 19.58 -3.79 -5.72
N ILE A 411 20.50 -3.50 -4.80
CA ILE A 411 20.62 -4.23 -3.54
C ILE A 411 20.23 -3.30 -2.41
N VAL A 412 19.31 -3.79 -1.58
CA VAL A 412 18.84 -3.10 -0.37
C VAL A 412 19.26 -3.93 0.82
N SER A 413 19.96 -3.33 1.76
CA SER A 413 20.35 -3.95 3.05
C SER A 413 19.56 -3.30 4.17
N LEU A 414 18.78 -4.08 4.92
CA LEU A 414 17.85 -3.58 5.94
C LEU A 414 17.98 -4.35 7.25
#